data_967684120e97c83593d475c763042ef5
#
_entry.id   967684120e97c83593d475c763042ef5
#
_cell.length_a   1.000
_cell.length_b   1.000
_cell.length_c   1.000
_cell.angle_alpha   90.00
_cell.angle_beta   90.00
_cell.angle_gamma   90.00
#
_symmetry.space_group_name_H-M   'P 1'
#
loop_
_entity.id
_entity.type
_entity.pdbx_description
1 polymer ?
#
loop_
_entity_poly.entity_id
_entity_poly.type
_entity_poly.pdbx_seq_one_letter_code
_entity_poly.pdbx_strand_id
1 'polypeptide(L)'
;MQRTMGDEWKGLLTFELAPLLISTDRAVNMGLILTELIINANKYAYDGSPGVVVIRLEQHRHRFRLTVSDRGLGSHQPGKGFGTRMMTAMVQRLAGTIEFMKNDPGLRVVVDAPMAETLD
;
A
#
# COMPACT_ATOMS: atom_id res chain seq x y z
N MET A 1 -13.34 -11.78 7.58
CA MET A 1 -12.57 -11.76 8.80
C MET A 1 -11.17 -11.19 8.59
N GLN A 2 -10.78 -10.32 9.46
CA GLN A 2 -9.51 -9.60 9.34
C GLN A 2 -8.44 -10.29 10.16
N ARG A 3 -7.68 -11.15 9.52
CA ARG A 3 -6.63 -11.88 10.23
C ARG A 3 -5.27 -11.72 9.58
N THR A 4 -5.15 -10.75 8.71
CA THR A 4 -3.98 -10.60 7.85
C THR A 4 -2.68 -10.44 8.64
N MET A 5 -2.72 -9.61 9.67
CA MET A 5 -1.53 -9.34 10.47
C MET A 5 -1.54 -10.11 11.78
N GLY A 6 -2.53 -10.97 11.95
CA GLY A 6 -2.65 -11.73 13.16
C GLY A 6 -2.79 -10.86 14.38
N ASP A 7 -2.27 -11.35 15.48
CA ASP A 7 -2.40 -10.63 16.75
C ASP A 7 -1.48 -9.43 16.85
N GLU A 8 -0.57 -9.27 15.90
CA GLU A 8 0.37 -8.17 15.95
C GLU A 8 -0.26 -6.85 15.49
N TRP A 9 -1.34 -6.92 14.75
CA TRP A 9 -2.00 -5.71 14.28
C TRP A 9 -3.03 -5.26 15.29
N LYS A 10 -2.89 -4.03 15.73
CA LYS A 10 -3.77 -3.49 16.77
C LYS A 10 -4.86 -2.59 16.24
N GLY A 11 -4.91 -2.41 14.95
CA GLY A 11 -5.90 -1.56 14.33
C GLY A 11 -6.91 -2.36 13.54
N LEU A 12 -7.68 -1.66 12.73
CA LEU A 12 -8.69 -2.25 11.86
C LEU A 12 -8.25 -2.08 10.42
N LEU A 13 -8.17 -3.18 9.70
CA LEU A 13 -7.88 -3.16 8.27
C LEU A 13 -9.19 -3.31 7.51
N THR A 14 -9.45 -2.39 6.60
CA THR A 14 -10.62 -2.44 5.73
C THR A 14 -10.14 -2.64 4.31
N PHE A 15 -10.66 -3.66 3.64
CA PHE A 15 -10.28 -3.98 2.28
C PHE A 15 -11.43 -3.73 1.32
N GLU A 16 -11.14 -3.04 0.23
CA GLU A 16 -12.05 -2.84 -0.89
C GLU A 16 -11.29 -3.28 -2.13
N LEU A 17 -11.44 -4.54 -2.48
CA LEU A 17 -10.58 -5.16 -3.48
C LEU A 17 -11.36 -5.56 -4.72
N ALA A 18 -10.94 -5.06 -5.88
CA ALA A 18 -11.41 -5.54 -7.14
C ALA A 18 -10.62 -6.78 -7.54
N PRO A 19 -11.22 -7.75 -8.20
CA PRO A 19 -10.46 -8.90 -8.69
C PRO A 19 -9.53 -8.47 -9.82
N LEU A 20 -8.29 -8.97 -9.77
CA LEU A 20 -7.31 -8.68 -10.79
C LEU A 20 -6.70 -9.98 -11.29
N LEU A 21 -6.39 -10.00 -12.59
CA LEU A 21 -5.63 -11.09 -13.20
C LEU A 21 -4.24 -10.57 -13.51
N ILE A 22 -3.30 -10.91 -12.66
CA ILE A 22 -1.90 -10.49 -12.84
C ILE A 22 -1.01 -11.69 -12.62
N SER A 23 0.23 -11.60 -13.10
CA SER A 23 1.19 -12.68 -12.92
C SER A 23 1.55 -12.84 -11.45
N THR A 24 2.08 -14.02 -11.13
CA THR A 24 2.50 -14.30 -9.76
C THR A 24 3.59 -13.32 -9.31
N ASP A 25 4.52 -13.00 -10.18
CA ASP A 25 5.60 -12.08 -9.82
C ASP A 25 5.05 -10.71 -9.46
N ARG A 26 4.07 -10.23 -10.23
CA ARG A 26 3.48 -8.93 -9.93
C ARG A 26 2.68 -8.98 -8.65
N ALA A 27 1.98 -10.08 -8.40
CA ALA A 27 1.21 -10.24 -7.18
C ALA A 27 2.11 -10.25 -5.95
N VAL A 28 3.26 -10.90 -6.04
CA VAL A 28 4.22 -10.94 -4.92
C VAL A 28 4.74 -9.53 -4.65
N ASN A 29 5.12 -8.79 -5.69
CA ASN A 29 5.61 -7.43 -5.51
C ASN A 29 4.55 -6.53 -4.89
N MET A 30 3.30 -6.66 -5.34
CA MET A 30 2.21 -5.90 -4.75
C MET A 30 2.02 -6.22 -3.28
N GLY A 31 2.07 -7.52 -2.95
CA GLY A 31 1.91 -7.95 -1.58
C GLY A 31 2.97 -7.40 -0.66
N LEU A 32 4.21 -7.35 -1.12
CA LEU A 32 5.31 -6.80 -0.34
C LEU A 32 5.15 -5.30 -0.15
N ILE A 33 4.75 -4.59 -1.20
CA ILE A 33 4.47 -3.16 -1.11
C ILE A 33 3.35 -2.90 -0.11
N LEU A 34 2.27 -3.65 -0.22
CA LEU A 34 1.13 -3.48 0.67
C LEU A 34 1.50 -3.73 2.12
N THR A 35 2.26 -4.79 2.37
CA THR A 35 2.68 -5.11 3.73
C THR A 35 3.49 -3.97 4.33
N GLU A 36 4.42 -3.43 3.55
CA GLU A 36 5.25 -2.32 4.02
C GLU A 36 4.41 -1.09 4.32
N LEU A 37 3.43 -0.79 3.47
CA LEU A 37 2.57 0.36 3.68
C LEU A 37 1.70 0.21 4.92
N ILE A 38 1.20 -1.00 5.19
CA ILE A 38 0.41 -1.25 6.39
C ILE A 38 1.27 -1.11 7.64
N ILE A 39 2.47 -1.67 7.61
CA ILE A 39 3.38 -1.56 8.75
C ILE A 39 3.72 -0.10 9.02
N ASN A 40 3.98 0.66 7.96
CA ASN A 40 4.31 2.08 8.10
C ASN A 40 3.13 2.86 8.66
N ALA A 41 1.91 2.56 8.24
CA ALA A 41 0.74 3.22 8.79
C ALA A 41 0.62 2.98 10.28
N ASN A 42 0.80 1.73 10.71
CA ASN A 42 0.73 1.40 12.13
C ASN A 42 1.83 2.11 12.92
N LYS A 43 3.04 2.12 12.37
CA LYS A 43 4.20 2.63 13.08
C LYS A 43 4.21 4.16 13.15
N TYR A 44 3.89 4.82 12.04
CA TYR A 44 4.07 6.26 11.94
C TYR A 44 2.79 7.06 12.09
N ALA A 45 1.67 6.55 11.61
CA ALA A 45 0.41 7.28 11.71
C ALA A 45 -0.20 7.14 13.10
N TYR A 46 -0.12 5.95 13.66
CA TYR A 46 -0.81 5.63 14.91
C TYR A 46 0.12 5.32 16.06
N ASP A 47 1.43 5.40 15.81
CA ASP A 47 2.44 5.21 16.86
C ASP A 47 2.22 3.91 17.64
N GLY A 48 1.87 2.85 16.92
CA GLY A 48 1.59 1.55 17.51
C GLY A 48 0.24 1.42 18.16
N SER A 49 -0.54 2.49 18.21
CA SER A 49 -1.88 2.47 18.78
C SER A 49 -2.89 1.96 17.74
N PRO A 50 -4.06 1.49 18.17
CA PRO A 50 -5.09 1.07 17.22
C PRO A 50 -5.52 2.20 16.32
N GLY A 51 -5.72 1.88 15.04
CA GLY A 51 -6.19 2.85 14.07
C GLY A 51 -6.70 2.14 12.84
N VAL A 52 -7.41 2.87 11.99
CA VAL A 52 -8.03 2.31 10.80
C VAL A 52 -7.14 2.55 9.59
N VAL A 53 -6.91 1.50 8.82
CA VAL A 53 -6.21 1.59 7.54
C VAL A 53 -7.12 1.02 6.48
N VAL A 54 -7.38 1.79 5.43
CA VAL A 54 -8.23 1.37 4.32
C VAL A 54 -7.35 1.03 3.13
N ILE A 55 -7.53 -0.17 2.62
CA ILE A 55 -6.81 -0.66 1.47
C ILE A 55 -7.80 -0.81 0.32
N ARG A 56 -7.54 -0.14 -0.77
CA ARG A 56 -8.40 -0.21 -1.95
C ARG A 56 -7.58 -0.63 -3.14
N LEU A 57 -8.12 -1.58 -3.90
CA LEU A 57 -7.48 -2.05 -5.12
C LEU A 57 -8.49 -1.93 -6.25
N GLU A 58 -8.11 -1.20 -7.28
CA GLU A 58 -8.98 -0.89 -8.41
C GLU A 58 -8.29 -1.23 -9.71
N GLN A 59 -9.08 -1.55 -10.72
CA GLN A 59 -8.58 -1.76 -12.06
C GLN A 59 -9.12 -0.66 -12.96
N HIS A 60 -8.23 -0.04 -13.73
CA HIS A 60 -8.58 0.98 -14.70
C HIS A 60 -7.98 0.59 -16.03
N ARG A 61 -8.76 -0.09 -16.85
CA ARG A 61 -8.32 -0.59 -18.14
C ARG A 61 -7.17 -1.58 -17.97
N HIS A 62 -5.98 -1.20 -18.41
CA HIS A 62 -4.81 -2.08 -18.36
C HIS A 62 -3.91 -1.78 -17.17
N ARG A 63 -4.40 -0.98 -16.24
CA ARG A 63 -3.63 -0.59 -15.06
C ARG A 63 -4.41 -0.93 -13.81
N PHE A 64 -3.69 -1.09 -12.72
CA PHE A 64 -4.31 -1.20 -11.41
C PHE A 64 -3.83 -0.07 -10.52
N ARG A 65 -4.64 0.24 -9.53
CA ARG A 65 -4.30 1.24 -8.53
C ARG A 65 -4.51 0.66 -7.15
N LEU A 66 -3.47 0.70 -6.35
CA LEU A 66 -3.53 0.30 -4.96
C LEU A 66 -3.43 1.55 -4.10
N THR A 67 -4.41 1.75 -3.24
CA THR A 67 -4.46 2.91 -2.35
C THR A 67 -4.48 2.42 -0.92
N VAL A 68 -3.58 2.96 -0.09
CA VAL A 68 -3.54 2.66 1.33
C VAL A 68 -3.68 3.98 2.07
N SER A 69 -4.76 4.12 2.83
CA SER A 69 -5.09 5.38 3.50
C SER A 69 -5.18 5.18 5.00
N ASP A 70 -4.63 6.11 5.76
CA ASP A 70 -4.84 6.15 7.20
C ASP A 70 -5.38 7.52 7.58
N ARG A 71 -5.78 7.66 8.83
CA ARG A 71 -6.29 8.91 9.36
C ARG A 71 -5.55 9.30 10.63
N GLY A 72 -4.30 8.85 10.74
CA GLY A 72 -3.51 9.14 11.91
C GLY A 72 -2.99 10.55 11.93
N LEU A 73 -2.60 10.98 13.11
CA LEU A 73 -2.04 12.31 13.32
C LEU A 73 -0.55 12.27 13.55
N GLY A 74 0.06 11.09 13.38
CA GLY A 74 1.48 10.95 13.60
C GLY A 74 2.31 11.60 12.50
N SER A 75 3.59 11.71 12.76
CA SER A 75 4.52 12.30 11.81
C SER A 75 4.92 11.28 10.78
N HIS A 76 4.42 11.45 9.58
CA HIS A 76 4.88 10.66 8.46
C HIS A 76 6.10 11.31 7.83
N GLN A 77 7.07 10.48 7.51
CA GLN A 77 8.27 10.92 6.83
C GLN A 77 8.43 10.06 5.57
N PRO A 78 7.52 10.22 4.60
CA PRO A 78 7.60 9.39 3.40
C PRO A 78 8.90 9.64 2.65
N GLY A 79 9.40 8.58 2.04
CA GLY A 79 10.63 8.68 1.29
C GLY A 79 11.88 8.43 2.08
N LYS A 80 11.75 8.11 3.36
CA LYS A 80 12.91 7.86 4.21
C LYS A 80 12.90 6.44 4.73
N GLY A 81 14.09 5.89 4.93
CA GLY A 81 14.26 4.59 5.51
C GLY A 81 14.43 3.47 4.51
N PHE A 82 14.85 2.32 5.01
CA PHE A 82 15.17 1.17 4.18
C PHE A 82 13.93 0.58 3.53
N GLY A 83 12.85 0.47 4.30
CA GLY A 83 11.59 -0.07 3.77
C GLY A 83 11.05 0.74 2.61
N THR A 84 11.16 2.06 2.70
CA THR A 84 10.70 2.93 1.62
C THR A 84 11.53 2.73 0.35
N ARG A 85 12.84 2.54 0.51
CA ARG A 85 13.71 2.29 -0.65
C ARG A 85 13.36 0.98 -1.32
N MET A 86 13.12 -0.08 -0.54
CA MET A 86 12.71 -1.36 -1.09
C MET A 86 11.37 -1.24 -1.82
N MET A 87 10.46 -0.52 -1.22
CA MET A 87 9.14 -0.31 -1.81
C MET A 87 9.24 0.41 -3.14
N THR A 88 10.06 1.45 -3.20
CA THR A 88 10.26 2.19 -4.44
C THR A 88 10.85 1.30 -5.52
N ALA A 89 11.81 0.45 -5.16
CA ALA A 89 12.40 -0.49 -6.11
C ALA A 89 11.37 -1.48 -6.63
N MET A 90 10.50 -1.97 -5.75
CA MET A 90 9.45 -2.91 -6.16
C MET A 90 8.43 -2.26 -7.07
N VAL A 91 8.09 -0.99 -6.80
CA VAL A 91 7.19 -0.25 -7.67
C VAL A 91 7.82 -0.08 -9.06
N GLN A 92 9.12 0.19 -9.10
CA GLN A 92 9.82 0.31 -10.38
C GLN A 92 9.80 -1.00 -11.16
N ARG A 93 9.91 -2.13 -10.48
CA ARG A 93 9.81 -3.43 -11.13
C ARG A 93 8.44 -3.65 -11.75
N LEU A 94 7.42 -3.03 -11.18
CA LEU A 94 6.08 -3.10 -11.74
C LEU A 94 5.86 -2.08 -12.87
N ALA A 95 6.88 -1.28 -13.18
CA ALA A 95 6.77 -0.18 -14.12
C ALA A 95 5.70 0.81 -13.67
N GLY A 96 5.62 1.02 -12.37
CA GLY A 96 4.58 1.84 -11.78
C GLY A 96 5.10 3.11 -11.15
N THR A 97 4.19 3.79 -10.50
CA THR A 97 4.49 5.01 -9.75
C THR A 97 3.93 4.89 -8.35
N ILE A 98 4.52 5.63 -7.43
CA ILE A 98 4.01 5.71 -6.07
C ILE A 98 3.95 7.18 -5.67
N GLU A 99 2.85 7.59 -5.07
CA GLU A 99 2.65 8.96 -4.61
C GLU A 99 2.20 8.96 -3.17
N PHE A 100 2.68 9.94 -2.42
CA PHE A 100 2.31 10.14 -1.03
C PHE A 100 1.53 11.44 -0.96
N MET A 101 0.28 11.36 -0.48
CA MET A 101 -0.64 12.47 -0.48
C MET A 101 -1.24 12.65 0.90
N LYS A 102 -1.61 13.87 1.23
CA LYS A 102 -2.32 14.12 2.49
C LYS A 102 -3.72 13.52 2.44
N ASN A 103 -4.16 12.99 3.56
CA ASN A 103 -5.52 12.47 3.70
C ASN A 103 -6.37 13.30 4.67
N ASP A 104 -5.78 14.27 5.30
CA ASP A 104 -6.36 15.36 6.09
C ASP A 104 -7.45 14.92 7.07
N PRO A 105 -7.15 14.26 8.18
CA PRO A 105 -5.81 13.90 8.61
C PRO A 105 -5.33 12.61 7.99
N GLY A 106 -4.04 12.36 8.07
CA GLY A 106 -3.46 11.09 7.68
C GLY A 106 -2.68 11.17 6.40
N LEU A 107 -2.39 9.99 5.88
CA LEU A 107 -1.60 9.84 4.66
C LEU A 107 -2.35 8.90 3.72
N ARG A 108 -2.30 9.22 2.45
CA ARG A 108 -2.79 8.35 1.39
C ARG A 108 -1.63 8.03 0.48
N VAL A 109 -1.36 6.75 0.30
CA VAL A 109 -0.31 6.30 -0.60
C VAL A 109 -0.96 5.63 -1.78
N VAL A 110 -0.61 6.05 -2.99
CA VAL A 110 -1.20 5.54 -4.22
C VAL A 110 -0.12 4.92 -5.08
N VAL A 111 -0.29 3.64 -5.39
CA VAL A 111 0.59 2.91 -6.29
C VAL A 111 -0.21 2.60 -7.54
N ASP A 112 0.30 3.00 -8.69
CA ASP A 112 -0.35 2.79 -9.97
C ASP A 112 0.63 2.08 -10.89
N ALA A 113 0.18 1.02 -11.54
CA ALA A 113 1.07 0.22 -12.39
C ALA A 113 0.27 -0.52 -13.43
N PRO A 114 0.91 -0.91 -14.55
CA PRO A 114 0.23 -1.73 -15.56
C PRO A 114 -0.06 -3.12 -15.02
N MET A 115 -1.13 -3.72 -15.55
CA MET A 115 -1.57 -5.06 -15.15
C MET A 115 -0.59 -6.13 -15.58
N ALA A 116 0.16 -5.88 -16.64
CA ALA A 116 1.09 -6.84 -17.19
C ALA A 116 2.30 -6.09 -17.73
N GLU A 117 3.39 -6.82 -17.90
CA GLU A 117 4.57 -6.23 -18.52
C GLU A 117 4.23 -5.76 -19.92
N THR A 118 4.77 -4.59 -20.25
CA THR A 118 4.56 -4.03 -21.57
C THR A 118 5.43 -4.76 -22.56
N LEU A 119 4.79 -5.28 -23.59
CA LEU A 119 5.51 -5.88 -24.70
C LEU A 119 5.44 -4.92 -25.86
N ASP A 120 6.55 -4.46 -26.28
CA ASP A 120 6.61 -3.49 -27.36
C ASP A 120 6.81 -4.14 -28.70
#